data_c6ae27983f3144b39fe7f45cc837091d
#
_entry.id   c6ae27983f3144b39fe7f45cc837091d
#
_cell.length_a   1.000
_cell.length_b   1.000
_cell.length_c   1.000
_cell.angle_alpha   90.00
_cell.angle_beta   90.00
_cell.angle_gamma   90.00
#
_symmetry.space_group_name_H-M   'P 1'
#
loop_
_entity.id
_entity.type
_entity.pdbx_description
1 polymer ?
#
loop_
_entity_poly.entity_id
_entity_poly.type
_entity_poly.pdbx_seq_one_letter_code
_entity_poly.pdbx_strand_id
1 'polypeptide(L)'
;MASMSLAPVNIFKAGADEEKAETARLSSFVGAIAIGDLVKSTLGPKGMDKILLNTGREGTVTVTNDGATILKSIGIDNPAAKILVDMSKVQDDEVGDGTTSVTVLAAELLREAELLIARKIHPQTIIAGWREATRVAREALVKSAVDNGKNEAKFHKDLMNIAETTLSSKLLTHHKDHFAKLAVDAVLRLKGSGNLEAIHVIKKLGGSLIDSYLDEGFLLDKKIGVNQPKRIENAKILIANTGMDTDKIKIFGSRVRVDSTAKVAEIEQAEKEKMKEKVERILKHGINCFINRQLIYNYPEQMFAAAGVMAIEHADFAGVERLALVTGGEIASTFDHPELVKLGSCKLIEEVMIGEDKLIHFSGVAMGEACTIVLRGATQQIIDEAERSLHDALCVLAQTVKDTRTVYGGGCSEMLMANAVWELVKRTPGKESLAIESFAKALSTLPNIIAENAGYDSADLVSQLRAAHSEGKNTYGLDMKEAAIADMASLGVVESFQVKRQVLLSAAEAAEVILRVDDIIKAAPRKRVPDRYPC
;
A
#
# COMPACT_ATOMS: atom_id res chain seq x y z
N MET A 1 -36.69 35.50 -51.32
CA MET A 1 -35.59 34.55 -50.99
C MET A 1 -35.39 34.56 -49.49
N ALA A 2 -35.91 33.55 -48.80
CA ALA A 2 -35.73 33.42 -47.34
C ALA A 2 -34.30 32.94 -47.08
N SER A 3 -33.53 33.74 -46.36
CA SER A 3 -32.23 33.32 -45.87
C SER A 3 -32.45 32.24 -44.84
N MET A 4 -32.16 30.99 -45.17
CA MET A 4 -32.02 29.93 -44.18
C MET A 4 -30.83 30.31 -43.31
N SER A 5 -31.09 30.81 -42.10
CA SER A 5 -30.09 30.88 -41.06
C SER A 5 -29.71 29.47 -40.70
N LEU A 6 -28.52 29.05 -41.06
CA LEU A 6 -27.92 27.81 -40.53
C LEU A 6 -27.68 28.01 -39.02
N ALA A 7 -28.71 27.70 -38.23
CA ALA A 7 -28.54 27.57 -36.80
C ALA A 7 -27.51 26.45 -36.58
N PRO A 8 -26.50 26.65 -35.72
CA PRO A 8 -25.55 25.59 -35.43
C PRO A 8 -26.30 24.37 -34.89
N VAL A 9 -26.15 23.23 -35.56
CA VAL A 9 -26.77 21.99 -35.11
C VAL A 9 -26.06 21.60 -33.81
N ASN A 10 -26.78 21.70 -32.70
CA ASN A 10 -26.28 21.21 -31.42
C ASN A 10 -26.27 19.67 -31.44
N ILE A 11 -25.09 19.09 -31.58
CA ILE A 11 -24.90 17.64 -31.63
C ILE A 11 -24.97 17.03 -30.21
N PHE A 12 -24.57 17.79 -29.18
CA PHE A 12 -24.53 17.34 -27.80
C PHE A 12 -25.80 17.70 -27.02
N LYS A 13 -26.17 16.86 -26.04
CA LYS A 13 -27.26 17.18 -25.09
C LYS A 13 -26.88 18.40 -24.23
N ALA A 14 -27.90 19.13 -23.77
CA ALA A 14 -27.72 20.22 -22.82
C ALA A 14 -26.96 19.74 -21.57
N GLY A 15 -25.87 20.42 -21.25
CA GLY A 15 -24.96 20.07 -20.15
C GLY A 15 -23.77 19.20 -20.54
N ALA A 16 -23.64 18.84 -21.82
CA ALA A 16 -22.41 18.29 -22.39
C ALA A 16 -21.58 19.44 -22.95
N ASP A 17 -20.27 19.35 -22.80
CA ASP A 17 -19.30 20.35 -23.25
C ASP A 17 -18.14 19.67 -23.99
N GLU A 18 -17.48 20.38 -24.90
CA GLU A 18 -16.37 19.88 -25.69
C GLU A 18 -15.24 20.90 -25.75
N GLU A 19 -14.06 20.49 -25.30
CA GLU A 19 -12.81 21.22 -25.49
C GLU A 19 -12.04 20.58 -26.64
N LYS A 20 -11.68 21.38 -27.66
CA LYS A 20 -11.08 20.88 -28.90
C LYS A 20 -9.61 21.21 -29.06
N ALA A 21 -8.91 20.29 -29.71
CA ALA A 21 -7.57 20.45 -30.25
C ALA A 21 -6.57 21.10 -29.27
N GLU A 22 -6.09 22.28 -29.60
CA GLU A 22 -5.03 22.96 -28.85
C GLU A 22 -5.45 23.30 -27.42
N THR A 23 -6.71 23.70 -27.19
CA THR A 23 -7.24 23.99 -25.84
C THR A 23 -7.30 22.75 -24.97
N ALA A 24 -7.76 21.63 -25.52
CA ALA A 24 -7.84 20.35 -24.81
C ALA A 24 -6.44 19.83 -24.44
N ARG A 25 -5.46 19.92 -25.34
CA ARG A 25 -4.08 19.54 -25.08
C ARG A 25 -3.45 20.41 -24.00
N LEU A 26 -3.60 21.75 -24.12
CA LEU A 26 -3.09 22.68 -23.13
C LEU A 26 -3.67 22.41 -21.75
N SER A 27 -4.99 22.21 -21.66
CA SER A 27 -5.69 21.85 -20.41
C SER A 27 -5.15 20.55 -19.81
N SER A 28 -4.88 19.54 -20.64
CA SER A 28 -4.31 18.25 -20.23
C SER A 28 -2.89 18.38 -19.71
N PHE A 29 -2.02 19.11 -20.41
CA PHE A 29 -0.64 19.32 -19.99
C PHE A 29 -0.55 20.13 -18.71
N VAL A 30 -1.28 21.26 -18.64
CA VAL A 30 -1.31 22.10 -17.42
C VAL A 30 -1.79 21.31 -16.21
N GLY A 31 -2.86 20.52 -16.38
CA GLY A 31 -3.37 19.68 -15.30
C GLY A 31 -2.38 18.62 -14.83
N ALA A 32 -1.75 17.91 -15.75
CA ALA A 32 -0.78 16.87 -15.42
C ALA A 32 0.52 17.45 -14.81
N ILE A 33 1.05 18.52 -15.36
CA ILE A 33 2.27 19.18 -14.86
C ILE A 33 2.01 19.76 -13.46
N ALA A 34 0.85 20.36 -13.23
CA ALA A 34 0.49 20.90 -11.91
C ALA A 34 0.47 19.81 -10.83
N ILE A 35 0.00 18.59 -11.15
CA ILE A 35 0.04 17.45 -10.22
C ILE A 35 1.49 17.04 -9.93
N GLY A 36 2.34 16.96 -10.93
CA GLY A 36 3.76 16.67 -10.75
C GLY A 36 4.45 17.72 -9.87
N ASP A 37 4.23 18.99 -10.14
CA ASP A 37 4.81 20.09 -9.37
C ASP A 37 4.31 20.12 -7.91
N LEU A 38 3.07 19.68 -7.66
CA LEU A 38 2.53 19.57 -6.32
C LEU A 38 3.30 18.57 -5.45
N VAL A 39 3.68 17.42 -6.01
CA VAL A 39 4.38 16.36 -5.27
C VAL A 39 5.90 16.41 -5.43
N LYS A 40 6.43 17.24 -6.35
CA LYS A 40 7.86 17.37 -6.63
C LYS A 40 8.70 17.65 -5.37
N SER A 41 8.20 18.49 -4.46
CA SER A 41 8.92 18.89 -3.24
C SER A 41 9.01 17.79 -2.17
N THR A 42 8.28 16.68 -2.33
CA THR A 42 8.35 15.53 -1.40
C THR A 42 9.35 14.46 -1.86
N LEU A 43 9.95 14.61 -3.04
CA LEU A 43 10.85 13.62 -3.61
C LEU A 43 12.23 13.63 -2.95
N GLY A 44 12.73 12.46 -2.62
CA GLY A 44 14.09 12.23 -2.11
C GLY A 44 14.24 12.34 -0.60
N PRO A 45 15.43 12.04 -0.06
CA PRO A 45 15.69 11.96 1.38
C PRO A 45 15.65 13.30 2.13
N LYS A 46 15.64 14.40 1.42
CA LYS A 46 15.47 15.78 1.94
C LYS A 46 14.14 16.39 1.50
N GLY A 47 13.21 15.56 1.01
CA GLY A 47 11.85 15.99 0.68
C GLY A 47 11.09 16.51 1.92
N MET A 48 10.16 17.44 1.67
CA MET A 48 9.35 18.07 2.72
C MET A 48 7.95 17.47 2.79
N ASP A 49 7.42 17.36 3.99
CA ASP A 49 6.06 16.87 4.22
C ASP A 49 5.00 17.91 3.84
N LYS A 50 3.80 17.44 3.54
CA LYS A 50 2.63 18.28 3.29
C LYS A 50 1.57 18.07 4.35
N ILE A 51 0.90 19.16 4.73
CA ILE A 51 -0.25 19.14 5.63
C ILE A 51 -1.52 19.10 4.79
N LEU A 52 -2.33 18.08 4.99
CA LEU A 52 -3.61 17.90 4.36
C LEU A 52 -4.72 18.24 5.38
N LEU A 53 -5.54 19.21 5.05
CA LEU A 53 -6.67 19.63 5.86
C LEU A 53 -7.97 19.13 5.23
N ASN A 54 -8.64 18.24 5.91
CA ASN A 54 -9.98 17.84 5.50
C ASN A 54 -11.00 18.80 6.11
N THR A 55 -11.68 19.56 5.25
CA THR A 55 -12.69 20.56 5.65
C THR A 55 -14.05 19.93 5.98
N GLY A 56 -14.15 18.61 6.13
CA GLY A 56 -15.34 17.92 6.60
C GLY A 56 -15.70 18.24 8.06
N ARG A 57 -16.81 17.65 8.55
CA ARG A 57 -17.32 17.91 9.91
C ARG A 57 -16.33 17.65 11.04
N GLU A 58 -15.34 16.79 10.84
CA GLU A 58 -14.35 16.39 11.85
C GLU A 58 -13.00 17.10 11.73
N GLY A 59 -12.77 17.89 10.66
CA GLY A 59 -11.57 18.72 10.52
C GLY A 59 -10.25 17.97 10.69
N THR A 60 -10.13 16.74 10.13
CA THR A 60 -8.92 15.92 10.31
C THR A 60 -7.71 16.53 9.64
N VAL A 61 -6.59 16.52 10.35
CA VAL A 61 -5.27 16.96 9.86
C VAL A 61 -4.39 15.74 9.64
N THR A 62 -3.85 15.61 8.44
CA THR A 62 -2.89 14.57 8.09
C THR A 62 -1.60 15.21 7.62
N VAL A 63 -0.46 14.76 8.15
CA VAL A 63 0.87 15.20 7.72
C VAL A 63 1.52 14.02 7.03
N THR A 64 1.95 14.19 5.79
CA THR A 64 2.55 13.09 5.01
C THR A 64 3.45 13.60 3.89
N ASN A 65 4.39 12.80 3.46
CA ASN A 65 5.17 13.01 2.24
C ASN A 65 4.88 11.96 1.15
N ASP A 66 4.03 10.99 1.44
CA ASP A 66 3.64 9.98 0.46
C ASP A 66 2.79 10.57 -0.67
N GLY A 67 3.28 10.41 -1.92
CA GLY A 67 2.64 10.94 -3.12
C GLY A 67 1.22 10.40 -3.34
N ALA A 68 0.99 9.10 -3.12
CA ALA A 68 -0.33 8.50 -3.31
C ALA A 68 -1.35 9.05 -2.30
N THR A 69 -0.99 9.16 -1.03
CA THR A 69 -1.84 9.72 0.02
C THR A 69 -2.18 11.19 -0.25
N ILE A 70 -1.19 12.00 -0.66
CA ILE A 70 -1.41 13.39 -1.04
C ILE A 70 -2.41 13.47 -2.18
N LEU A 71 -2.20 12.72 -3.25
CA LEU A 71 -3.02 12.77 -4.46
C LEU A 71 -4.43 12.20 -4.27
N LYS A 72 -4.60 11.17 -3.43
CA LYS A 72 -5.91 10.60 -3.05
C LYS A 72 -6.78 11.60 -2.27
N SER A 73 -6.17 12.46 -1.47
CA SER A 73 -6.88 13.41 -0.61
C SER A 73 -7.33 14.68 -1.34
N ILE A 74 -6.78 14.98 -2.52
CA ILE A 74 -7.07 16.21 -3.26
C ILE A 74 -8.23 15.95 -4.23
N GLY A 75 -9.25 16.82 -4.18
CA GLY A 75 -10.31 16.83 -5.18
C GLY A 75 -9.80 17.38 -6.51
N ILE A 76 -9.82 16.58 -7.56
CA ILE A 76 -9.28 16.92 -8.88
C ILE A 76 -10.38 16.79 -9.92
N ASP A 77 -10.59 17.87 -10.69
CA ASP A 77 -11.58 17.89 -11.78
C ASP A 77 -10.96 17.63 -13.15
N ASN A 78 -9.67 17.96 -13.34
CA ASN A 78 -8.99 17.79 -14.61
C ASN A 78 -8.81 16.30 -14.97
N PRO A 79 -9.24 15.84 -16.18
CA PRO A 79 -9.18 14.43 -16.57
C PRO A 79 -7.75 13.87 -16.64
N ALA A 80 -6.80 14.63 -17.18
CA ALA A 80 -5.41 14.20 -17.28
C ALA A 80 -4.76 14.07 -15.91
N ALA A 81 -5.06 15.01 -15.02
CA ALA A 81 -4.61 14.93 -13.63
C ALA A 81 -5.16 13.69 -12.93
N LYS A 82 -6.42 13.29 -13.18
CA LYS A 82 -7.00 12.04 -12.64
C LYS A 82 -6.24 10.80 -13.10
N ILE A 83 -5.81 10.75 -14.37
CA ILE A 83 -5.00 9.63 -14.88
C ILE A 83 -3.70 9.49 -14.06
N LEU A 84 -3.02 10.59 -13.76
CA LEU A 84 -1.79 10.54 -12.95
C LEU A 84 -2.06 10.12 -11.48
N VAL A 85 -3.19 10.54 -10.92
CA VAL A 85 -3.61 10.11 -9.58
C VAL A 85 -3.90 8.61 -9.54
N ASP A 86 -4.65 8.11 -10.53
CA ASP A 86 -4.96 6.69 -10.64
C ASP A 86 -3.68 5.86 -10.88
N MET A 87 -2.75 6.36 -11.68
CA MET A 87 -1.44 5.73 -11.86
C MET A 87 -0.64 5.67 -10.56
N SER A 88 -0.59 6.76 -9.80
CA SER A 88 0.09 6.79 -8.49
C SER A 88 -0.55 5.80 -7.50
N LYS A 89 -1.89 5.67 -7.54
CA LYS A 89 -2.60 4.69 -6.72
C LYS A 89 -2.26 3.25 -7.12
N VAL A 90 -2.21 2.94 -8.41
CA VAL A 90 -1.82 1.60 -8.89
C VAL A 90 -0.37 1.29 -8.51
N GLN A 91 0.53 2.27 -8.55
CA GLN A 91 1.91 2.12 -8.10
C GLN A 91 1.98 1.76 -6.60
N ASP A 92 1.14 2.42 -5.78
CA ASP A 92 1.00 2.15 -4.36
C ASP A 92 0.48 0.73 -4.09
N ASP A 93 -0.59 0.34 -4.78
CA ASP A 93 -1.24 -0.97 -4.62
C ASP A 93 -0.33 -2.14 -5.09
N GLU A 94 0.47 -1.95 -6.17
CA GLU A 94 1.30 -3.01 -6.76
C GLU A 94 2.66 -3.16 -6.06
N VAL A 95 3.29 -2.05 -5.71
CA VAL A 95 4.70 -2.02 -5.25
C VAL A 95 4.85 -1.35 -3.90
N GLY A 96 3.98 -0.42 -3.55
CA GLY A 96 3.96 0.31 -2.29
C GLY A 96 4.98 1.44 -2.16
N ASP A 97 5.83 1.69 -3.16
CA ASP A 97 6.80 2.80 -3.15
C ASP A 97 6.99 3.38 -4.54
N GLY A 98 7.65 4.54 -4.63
CA GLY A 98 7.89 5.25 -5.89
C GLY A 98 6.67 6.02 -6.42
N THR A 99 5.63 6.21 -5.63
CA THR A 99 4.40 6.93 -5.97
C THR A 99 4.66 8.38 -6.40
N THR A 100 5.56 9.07 -5.72
CA THR A 100 6.03 10.41 -6.09
C THR A 100 6.88 10.37 -7.36
N SER A 101 7.83 9.44 -7.45
CA SER A 101 8.74 9.32 -8.60
C SER A 101 8.00 9.07 -9.91
N VAL A 102 6.99 8.19 -9.90
CA VAL A 102 6.20 7.87 -11.10
C VAL A 102 5.40 9.08 -11.57
N THR A 103 4.82 9.83 -10.65
CA THR A 103 4.03 11.04 -10.97
C THR A 103 4.91 12.16 -11.52
N VAL A 104 6.06 12.39 -10.88
CA VAL A 104 7.01 13.42 -11.32
C VAL A 104 7.60 13.07 -12.67
N LEU A 105 8.00 11.82 -12.91
CA LEU A 105 8.53 11.40 -14.21
C LEU A 105 7.50 11.57 -15.33
N ALA A 106 6.26 11.20 -15.10
CA ALA A 106 5.18 11.39 -16.08
C ALA A 106 4.94 12.87 -16.39
N ALA A 107 4.94 13.72 -15.37
CA ALA A 107 4.80 15.18 -15.53
C ALA A 107 5.98 15.79 -16.31
N GLU A 108 7.21 15.38 -16.04
CA GLU A 108 8.39 15.86 -16.75
C GLU A 108 8.42 15.37 -18.22
N LEU A 109 7.96 14.14 -18.49
CA LEU A 109 7.77 13.67 -19.86
C LEU A 109 6.77 14.55 -20.62
N LEU A 110 5.64 14.90 -19.98
CA LEU A 110 4.65 15.78 -20.60
C LEU A 110 5.15 17.21 -20.77
N ARG A 111 5.97 17.73 -19.85
CA ARG A 111 6.63 19.03 -19.96
C ARG A 111 7.56 19.07 -21.19
N GLU A 112 8.37 18.05 -21.39
CA GLU A 112 9.21 17.91 -22.57
C GLU A 112 8.38 17.72 -23.86
N ALA A 113 7.26 16.99 -23.80
CA ALA A 113 6.36 16.83 -24.93
C ALA A 113 5.71 18.15 -25.37
N GLU A 114 5.34 19.00 -24.42
CA GLU A 114 4.81 20.34 -24.73
C GLU A 114 5.80 21.15 -25.58
N LEU A 115 7.10 21.14 -25.21
CA LEU A 115 8.16 21.81 -25.98
C LEU A 115 8.31 21.23 -27.40
N LEU A 116 8.16 19.91 -27.56
CA LEU A 116 8.24 19.26 -28.87
C LEU A 116 7.01 19.56 -29.75
N ILE A 117 5.82 19.63 -29.17
CA ILE A 117 4.60 20.01 -29.88
C ILE A 117 4.68 21.49 -30.32
N ALA A 118 5.20 22.38 -29.48
CA ALA A 118 5.46 23.76 -29.85
C ALA A 118 6.42 23.88 -31.08
N ARG A 119 7.33 22.92 -31.22
CA ARG A 119 8.18 22.75 -32.42
C ARG A 119 7.49 22.04 -33.59
N LYS A 120 6.16 21.81 -33.48
CA LYS A 120 5.33 21.15 -34.51
C LYS A 120 5.75 19.71 -34.82
N ILE A 121 6.20 18.98 -33.82
CA ILE A 121 6.40 17.53 -33.91
C ILE A 121 5.07 16.85 -33.58
N HIS A 122 4.65 15.94 -34.44
CA HIS A 122 3.37 15.24 -34.24
C HIS A 122 3.41 14.32 -33.01
N PRO A 123 2.37 14.27 -32.16
CA PRO A 123 2.32 13.43 -30.97
C PRO A 123 2.65 11.95 -31.21
N GLN A 124 2.20 11.38 -32.32
CA GLN A 124 2.52 9.97 -32.65
C GLN A 124 4.01 9.73 -32.91
N THR A 125 4.73 10.72 -33.44
CA THR A 125 6.20 10.63 -33.60
C THR A 125 6.90 10.67 -32.24
N ILE A 126 6.39 11.49 -31.33
CA ILE A 126 6.91 11.54 -29.94
C ILE A 126 6.68 10.20 -29.24
N ILE A 127 5.48 9.64 -29.36
CA ILE A 127 5.13 8.34 -28.78
C ILE A 127 6.02 7.21 -29.33
N ALA A 128 6.24 7.18 -30.64
CA ALA A 128 7.12 6.19 -31.26
C ALA A 128 8.55 6.26 -30.69
N GLY A 129 9.10 7.46 -30.57
CA GLY A 129 10.42 7.67 -29.95
C GLY A 129 10.45 7.27 -28.47
N TRP A 130 9.41 7.59 -27.72
CA TRP A 130 9.33 7.23 -26.29
C TRP A 130 9.21 5.73 -26.05
N ARG A 131 8.48 5.00 -26.89
CA ARG A 131 8.40 3.52 -26.80
C ARG A 131 9.76 2.87 -26.98
N GLU A 132 10.53 3.35 -27.95
CA GLU A 132 11.88 2.84 -28.19
C GLU A 132 12.83 3.25 -27.06
N ALA A 133 12.73 4.49 -26.56
CA ALA A 133 13.49 4.95 -25.40
C ALA A 133 13.18 4.13 -24.13
N THR A 134 11.90 3.84 -23.87
CA THR A 134 11.47 3.01 -22.75
C THR A 134 12.03 1.58 -22.85
N ARG A 135 12.02 0.99 -24.05
CA ARG A 135 12.61 -0.33 -24.28
C ARG A 135 14.10 -0.36 -23.93
N VAL A 136 14.86 0.61 -24.43
CA VAL A 136 16.31 0.70 -24.17
C VAL A 136 16.61 1.01 -22.71
N ALA A 137 15.85 1.91 -22.09
CA ALA A 137 15.99 2.24 -20.66
C ALA A 137 15.74 1.00 -19.78
N ARG A 138 14.68 0.22 -20.08
CA ARG A 138 14.40 -1.03 -19.39
C ARG A 138 15.52 -2.07 -19.55
N GLU A 139 16.06 -2.22 -20.76
CA GLU A 139 17.18 -3.13 -21.02
C GLU A 139 18.45 -2.72 -20.24
N ALA A 140 18.72 -1.42 -20.17
CA ALA A 140 19.82 -0.89 -19.37
C ALA A 140 19.63 -1.18 -17.88
N LEU A 141 18.41 -0.98 -17.36
CA LEU A 141 18.06 -1.26 -15.97
C LEU A 141 18.24 -2.76 -15.65
N VAL A 142 17.78 -3.66 -16.52
CA VAL A 142 17.96 -5.12 -16.37
C VAL A 142 19.43 -5.50 -16.35
N LYS A 143 20.26 -4.90 -17.19
CA LYS A 143 21.71 -5.18 -17.23
C LYS A 143 22.45 -4.69 -15.98
N SER A 144 21.98 -3.62 -15.35
CA SER A 144 22.58 -3.06 -14.13
C SER A 144 22.12 -3.76 -12.86
N ALA A 145 21.06 -4.54 -12.91
CA ALA A 145 20.51 -5.23 -11.76
C ALA A 145 21.48 -6.25 -11.20
N VAL A 146 21.62 -6.25 -9.87
CA VAL A 146 22.43 -7.20 -9.10
C VAL A 146 21.50 -8.21 -8.44
N ASP A 147 21.82 -9.48 -8.54
CA ASP A 147 21.04 -10.55 -7.91
C ASP A 147 21.89 -11.32 -6.88
N ASN A 148 21.59 -11.12 -5.62
CA ASN A 148 22.23 -11.80 -4.48
C ASN A 148 21.35 -12.89 -3.87
N GLY A 149 20.24 -13.25 -4.47
CA GLY A 149 19.24 -14.19 -3.92
C GLY A 149 19.78 -15.57 -3.55
N LYS A 150 20.90 -15.98 -4.13
CA LYS A 150 21.56 -17.27 -3.81
C LYS A 150 22.44 -17.22 -2.56
N ASN A 151 22.77 -16.04 -2.06
CA ASN A 151 23.62 -15.85 -0.88
C ASN A 151 22.80 -15.21 0.24
N GLU A 152 22.35 -16.00 1.19
CA GLU A 152 21.46 -15.59 2.26
C GLU A 152 21.99 -14.38 3.06
N ALA A 153 23.29 -14.37 3.39
CA ALA A 153 23.88 -13.27 4.15
C ALA A 153 23.93 -11.95 3.35
N LYS A 154 24.25 -12.02 2.05
CA LYS A 154 24.23 -10.84 1.17
C LYS A 154 22.80 -10.38 0.91
N PHE A 155 21.90 -11.31 0.69
CA PHE A 155 20.48 -11.00 0.47
C PHE A 155 19.85 -10.33 1.70
N HIS A 156 20.14 -10.83 2.90
CA HIS A 156 19.69 -10.17 4.13
C HIS A 156 20.24 -8.74 4.26
N LYS A 157 21.51 -8.52 3.89
CA LYS A 157 22.09 -7.18 3.84
C LYS A 157 21.40 -6.29 2.82
N ASP A 158 21.08 -6.82 1.65
CA ASP A 158 20.34 -6.08 0.62
C ASP A 158 18.94 -5.70 1.10
N LEU A 159 18.23 -6.61 1.78
CA LEU A 159 16.91 -6.30 2.38
C LEU A 159 17.02 -5.18 3.42
N MET A 160 18.05 -5.20 4.28
CA MET A 160 18.29 -4.13 5.24
C MET A 160 18.57 -2.80 4.54
N ASN A 161 19.44 -2.78 3.53
CA ASN A 161 19.78 -1.60 2.77
C ASN A 161 18.55 -1.01 2.03
N ILE A 162 17.71 -1.87 1.45
CA ILE A 162 16.46 -1.44 0.79
C ILE A 162 15.51 -0.82 1.80
N ALA A 163 15.29 -1.46 2.94
CA ALA A 163 14.42 -0.92 3.99
C ALA A 163 14.92 0.44 4.50
N GLU A 164 16.23 0.58 4.75
CA GLU A 164 16.84 1.84 5.16
C GLU A 164 16.71 2.93 4.09
N THR A 165 16.85 2.58 2.82
CA THR A 165 16.69 3.52 1.71
C THR A 165 15.25 4.01 1.60
N THR A 166 14.28 3.10 1.67
CA THR A 166 12.85 3.45 1.64
C THR A 166 12.46 4.33 2.83
N LEU A 167 12.94 4.02 4.03
CA LEU A 167 12.65 4.80 5.24
C LEU A 167 13.40 6.13 5.30
N SER A 168 14.47 6.31 4.52
CA SER A 168 15.29 7.52 4.56
C SER A 168 14.58 8.79 4.06
N SER A 169 13.53 8.66 3.29
CA SER A 169 12.69 9.77 2.82
C SER A 169 11.44 10.02 3.69
N LYS A 170 11.26 9.27 4.77
CA LYS A 170 10.04 9.23 5.57
C LYS A 170 10.28 9.77 6.99
N LEU A 171 9.21 9.95 7.75
CA LEU A 171 9.25 10.37 9.17
C LEU A 171 10.21 9.50 10.01
N LEU A 172 10.32 8.22 9.69
CA LEU A 172 11.12 7.24 10.42
C LEU A 172 12.65 7.35 10.17
N THR A 173 13.11 8.33 9.42
CA THR A 173 14.53 8.52 9.06
C THR A 173 15.47 8.53 10.28
N HIS A 174 15.07 9.16 11.38
CA HIS A 174 15.88 9.24 12.59
C HIS A 174 16.06 7.90 13.32
N HIS A 175 15.18 6.95 13.06
CA HIS A 175 15.16 5.61 13.66
C HIS A 175 15.15 4.51 12.59
N LYS A 176 15.65 4.80 11.40
CA LYS A 176 15.58 3.92 10.23
C LYS A 176 16.15 2.53 10.48
N ASP A 177 17.27 2.42 11.20
CA ASP A 177 17.94 1.13 11.47
C ASP A 177 17.03 0.22 12.31
N HIS A 178 16.35 0.80 13.31
CA HIS A 178 15.39 0.07 14.15
C HIS A 178 14.19 -0.43 13.36
N PHE A 179 13.55 0.46 12.59
CA PHE A 179 12.36 0.10 11.79
C PHE A 179 12.70 -0.77 10.58
N ALA A 180 13.88 -0.59 9.98
CA ALA A 180 14.35 -1.47 8.91
C ALA A 180 14.50 -2.91 9.42
N LYS A 181 15.10 -3.09 10.59
CA LYS A 181 15.20 -4.40 11.23
C LYS A 181 13.82 -5.00 11.51
N LEU A 182 12.91 -4.22 12.10
CA LEU A 182 11.52 -4.67 12.34
C LEU A 182 10.84 -5.14 11.06
N ALA A 183 10.95 -4.35 9.98
CA ALA A 183 10.34 -4.67 8.70
C ALA A 183 10.93 -5.93 8.05
N VAL A 184 12.26 -6.06 8.05
CA VAL A 184 12.95 -7.24 7.49
C VAL A 184 12.60 -8.49 8.28
N ASP A 185 12.66 -8.44 9.61
CA ASP A 185 12.31 -9.58 10.45
C ASP A 185 10.84 -9.99 10.28
N ALA A 186 9.93 -9.02 10.14
CA ALA A 186 8.51 -9.29 9.88
C ALA A 186 8.28 -9.99 8.54
N VAL A 187 8.90 -9.50 7.46
CA VAL A 187 8.75 -10.08 6.11
C VAL A 187 9.38 -11.48 6.02
N LEU A 188 10.53 -11.69 6.66
CA LEU A 188 11.17 -13.01 6.68
C LEU A 188 10.33 -14.06 7.44
N ARG A 189 9.57 -13.66 8.47
CA ARG A 189 8.62 -14.56 9.15
C ARG A 189 7.50 -15.07 8.24
N LEU A 190 7.15 -14.34 7.19
CA LEU A 190 6.12 -14.76 6.22
C LEU A 190 6.59 -15.92 5.31
N LYS A 191 7.85 -16.37 5.41
CA LYS A 191 8.42 -17.48 4.64
C LYS A 191 8.16 -17.40 3.12
N GLY A 192 8.18 -16.18 2.57
CA GLY A 192 8.00 -15.93 1.14
C GLY A 192 6.56 -15.93 0.63
N SER A 193 5.56 -16.03 1.49
CA SER A 193 4.15 -15.94 1.06
C SER A 193 3.81 -14.59 0.43
N GLY A 194 4.51 -13.52 0.86
CA GLY A 194 4.30 -12.16 0.37
C GLY A 194 2.92 -11.58 0.70
N ASN A 195 2.18 -12.23 1.60
CA ASN A 195 0.89 -11.75 2.06
C ASN A 195 1.07 -10.80 3.25
N LEU A 196 1.05 -9.50 2.99
CA LEU A 196 1.21 -8.48 4.02
C LEU A 196 0.03 -8.40 4.99
N GLU A 197 -1.14 -8.93 4.63
CA GLU A 197 -2.28 -9.01 5.55
C GLU A 197 -2.00 -9.89 6.77
N ALA A 198 -1.01 -10.78 6.68
CA ALA A 198 -0.55 -11.58 7.81
C ALA A 198 0.26 -10.78 8.84
N ILE A 199 0.72 -9.58 8.51
CA ILE A 199 1.38 -8.65 9.43
C ILE A 199 0.34 -7.73 10.03
N HIS A 200 0.08 -7.88 11.32
CA HIS A 200 -0.85 -7.01 12.04
C HIS A 200 -0.10 -5.83 12.66
N VAL A 201 -0.52 -4.61 12.33
CA VAL A 201 0.02 -3.40 12.94
C VAL A 201 -0.96 -2.86 13.98
N ILE A 202 -0.51 -2.79 15.22
CA ILE A 202 -1.28 -2.24 16.34
C ILE A 202 -0.72 -0.87 16.71
N LYS A 203 -1.59 0.13 16.73
CA LYS A 203 -1.26 1.52 17.07
C LYS A 203 -1.67 1.82 18.51
N LYS A 204 -0.73 2.18 19.36
CA LYS A 204 -1.02 2.54 20.76
C LYS A 204 -0.29 3.83 21.14
N LEU A 205 -1.05 4.81 21.60
CA LEU A 205 -0.53 6.09 22.08
C LEU A 205 0.33 5.89 23.34
N GLY A 206 1.30 6.77 23.50
CA GLY A 206 2.22 6.78 24.62
C GLY A 206 3.60 6.18 24.29
N GLY A 207 4.62 6.62 24.98
CA GLY A 207 6.00 6.31 24.65
C GLY A 207 6.51 7.11 23.46
N SER A 208 7.58 6.62 22.86
CA SER A 208 8.23 7.19 21.67
C SER A 208 8.24 6.19 20.52
N LEU A 209 8.58 6.64 19.32
CA LEU A 209 8.67 5.76 18.14
C LEU A 209 9.69 4.61 18.34
N ILE A 210 10.76 4.85 19.08
CA ILE A 210 11.79 3.84 19.35
C ILE A 210 11.28 2.69 20.24
N ASP A 211 10.20 2.94 20.99
CA ASP A 211 9.56 1.91 21.82
C ASP A 211 8.66 0.96 21.02
N SER A 212 8.56 1.17 19.71
CA SER A 212 7.88 0.26 18.80
C SER A 212 8.68 -1.05 18.67
N TYR A 213 7.98 -2.18 18.57
CA TYR A 213 8.62 -3.49 18.52
C TYR A 213 7.83 -4.49 17.67
N LEU A 214 8.54 -5.51 17.18
CA LEU A 214 7.97 -6.70 16.61
C LEU A 214 7.77 -7.72 17.72
N ASP A 215 6.54 -8.17 17.93
CA ASP A 215 6.24 -9.17 18.94
C ASP A 215 6.79 -10.56 18.56
N GLU A 216 7.26 -11.31 19.56
CA GLU A 216 7.78 -12.67 19.35
C GLU A 216 6.67 -13.68 18.99
N GLY A 217 5.43 -13.40 19.42
CA GLY A 217 4.23 -14.18 19.14
C GLY A 217 3.23 -13.42 18.30
N PHE A 218 2.01 -13.33 18.82
CA PHE A 218 0.92 -12.59 18.19
C PHE A 218 0.12 -11.84 19.26
N LEU A 219 -0.30 -10.62 18.94
CA LEU A 219 -1.17 -9.81 19.78
C LEU A 219 -2.54 -9.63 19.12
N LEU A 220 -3.58 -9.85 19.89
CA LEU A 220 -4.96 -9.65 19.46
C LEU A 220 -5.59 -8.51 20.28
N ASP A 221 -6.09 -7.48 19.58
CA ASP A 221 -6.79 -6.35 20.20
C ASP A 221 -8.26 -6.70 20.45
N LYS A 222 -8.47 -7.64 21.36
CA LYS A 222 -9.80 -8.08 21.83
C LYS A 222 -9.77 -8.34 23.32
N LYS A 223 -10.96 -8.49 23.91
CA LYS A 223 -11.12 -8.74 25.34
C LYS A 223 -11.50 -10.19 25.59
N ILE A 224 -11.03 -10.70 26.73
CA ILE A 224 -11.43 -12.01 27.23
C ILE A 224 -12.81 -11.88 27.89
N GLY A 225 -13.65 -12.90 27.77
CA GLY A 225 -14.97 -12.95 28.39
C GLY A 225 -14.94 -12.84 29.92
N VAL A 226 -16.07 -12.44 30.49
CA VAL A 226 -16.21 -12.22 31.93
C VAL A 226 -16.08 -13.55 32.70
N ASN A 227 -15.41 -13.53 33.86
CA ASN A 227 -15.16 -14.68 34.73
C ASN A 227 -14.40 -15.86 34.10
N GLN A 228 -13.69 -15.60 33.00
CA GLN A 228 -12.88 -16.61 32.32
C GLN A 228 -11.40 -16.52 32.75
N PRO A 229 -10.60 -17.59 32.59
CA PRO A 229 -9.20 -17.56 32.91
C PRO A 229 -8.49 -16.55 32.01
N LYS A 230 -7.60 -15.71 32.61
CA LYS A 230 -6.85 -14.68 31.91
C LYS A 230 -5.46 -15.14 31.47
N ARG A 231 -5.08 -16.34 31.89
CA ARG A 231 -3.81 -16.97 31.55
C ARG A 231 -4.02 -18.46 31.36
N ILE A 232 -3.54 -18.99 30.25
CA ILE A 232 -3.61 -20.41 29.90
C ILE A 232 -2.26 -20.86 29.41
N GLU A 233 -1.73 -21.94 29.98
CA GLU A 233 -0.50 -22.59 29.54
C GLU A 233 -0.83 -23.81 28.67
N ASN A 234 0.00 -24.08 27.65
CA ASN A 234 -0.17 -25.16 26.69
C ASN A 234 -1.58 -25.16 26.06
N ALA A 235 -1.98 -24.02 25.53
CA ALA A 235 -3.32 -23.81 25.01
C ALA A 235 -3.59 -24.66 23.77
N LYS A 236 -4.78 -25.27 23.75
CA LYS A 236 -5.40 -25.85 22.56
C LYS A 236 -6.51 -24.91 22.10
N ILE A 237 -6.37 -24.38 20.90
CA ILE A 237 -7.20 -23.29 20.41
C ILE A 237 -8.12 -23.81 19.31
N LEU A 238 -9.42 -23.61 19.47
CA LEU A 238 -10.40 -23.79 18.41
C LEU A 238 -10.80 -22.43 17.86
N ILE A 239 -10.58 -22.23 16.58
CA ILE A 239 -10.96 -21.01 15.87
C ILE A 239 -12.22 -21.29 15.08
N ALA A 240 -13.25 -20.46 15.25
CA ALA A 240 -14.56 -20.71 14.66
C ALA A 240 -15.19 -19.45 14.05
N ASN A 241 -16.04 -19.69 13.07
CA ASN A 241 -16.94 -18.69 12.51
C ASN A 241 -18.38 -19.21 12.62
N THR A 242 -18.97 -19.06 13.79
CA THR A 242 -20.32 -19.58 14.06
C THR A 242 -21.15 -18.59 14.87
N GLY A 243 -22.46 -18.58 14.66
CA GLY A 243 -23.39 -17.81 15.49
C GLY A 243 -23.48 -18.41 16.90
N MET A 244 -23.22 -17.60 17.92
CA MET A 244 -23.37 -17.94 19.34
C MET A 244 -24.42 -17.03 20.00
N ASP A 245 -25.37 -16.56 19.21
CA ASP A 245 -26.59 -15.92 19.63
C ASP A 245 -27.67 -16.99 19.89
N THR A 246 -28.77 -16.63 20.56
CA THR A 246 -29.93 -17.49 20.66
C THR A 246 -30.33 -17.92 19.25
N ASP A 247 -30.46 -19.24 19.05
CA ASP A 247 -30.69 -19.82 17.72
C ASP A 247 -32.14 -19.54 17.27
N LYS A 248 -32.35 -18.29 16.87
CA LYS A 248 -33.64 -17.83 16.34
C LYS A 248 -33.87 -18.47 15.00
N ILE A 249 -34.99 -19.13 14.85
CA ILE A 249 -35.43 -19.67 13.56
C ILE A 249 -35.64 -18.51 12.58
N LYS A 250 -34.65 -18.30 11.74
CA LYS A 250 -34.68 -17.25 10.69
C LYS A 250 -35.42 -17.78 9.45
N ILE A 251 -36.67 -18.17 9.57
CA ILE A 251 -37.52 -18.47 8.41
C ILE A 251 -38.33 -17.22 8.11
N PHE A 252 -38.05 -16.58 6.99
CA PHE A 252 -38.83 -15.46 6.51
C PHE A 252 -40.30 -15.81 6.37
N GLY A 253 -41.17 -15.11 7.11
CA GLY A 253 -42.62 -15.30 7.07
C GLY A 253 -43.20 -16.31 8.05
N SER A 254 -42.40 -17.03 8.85
CA SER A 254 -42.96 -17.89 9.91
C SER A 254 -43.31 -17.03 11.13
N ARG A 255 -44.57 -17.12 11.57
CA ARG A 255 -45.06 -16.54 12.83
C ARG A 255 -45.52 -17.69 13.73
N VAL A 256 -44.89 -17.80 14.88
CA VAL A 256 -45.36 -18.72 15.91
C VAL A 256 -46.44 -17.99 16.74
N ARG A 257 -47.69 -18.47 16.71
CA ARG A 257 -48.75 -18.00 17.61
C ARG A 257 -48.62 -18.74 18.93
N VAL A 258 -48.47 -18.00 20.00
CA VAL A 258 -48.35 -18.53 21.34
C VAL A 258 -49.58 -18.09 22.14
N ASP A 259 -50.33 -19.05 22.65
CA ASP A 259 -51.61 -18.81 23.34
C ASP A 259 -51.44 -18.70 24.87
N SER A 260 -50.23 -18.94 25.40
CA SER A 260 -49.96 -18.88 26.83
C SER A 260 -48.53 -18.48 27.14
N THR A 261 -48.31 -17.84 28.30
CA THR A 261 -46.98 -17.49 28.82
C THR A 261 -46.10 -18.72 29.10
N ALA A 262 -46.72 -19.85 29.46
CA ALA A 262 -46.00 -21.11 29.65
C ALA A 262 -45.31 -21.60 28.37
N LYS A 263 -45.97 -21.52 27.21
CA LYS A 263 -45.36 -21.87 25.90
C LYS A 263 -44.23 -20.95 25.49
N VAL A 264 -44.23 -19.68 25.88
CA VAL A 264 -43.11 -18.77 25.66
C VAL A 264 -41.91 -19.24 26.45
N ALA A 265 -42.08 -19.60 27.71
CA ALA A 265 -41.02 -20.12 28.57
C ALA A 265 -40.44 -21.45 28.04
N GLU A 266 -41.29 -22.34 27.49
CA GLU A 266 -40.84 -23.59 26.85
C GLU A 266 -39.98 -23.33 25.60
N ILE A 267 -40.31 -22.32 24.77
CA ILE A 267 -39.53 -21.93 23.60
C ILE A 267 -38.18 -21.36 24.03
N GLU A 268 -38.15 -20.46 25.02
CA GLU A 268 -36.90 -19.93 25.55
C GLU A 268 -36.00 -21.01 26.14
N GLN A 269 -36.57 -21.99 26.81
CA GLN A 269 -35.84 -23.12 27.37
C GLN A 269 -35.26 -24.00 26.25
N ALA A 270 -36.06 -24.30 25.22
CA ALA A 270 -35.60 -25.06 24.05
C ALA A 270 -34.45 -24.36 23.30
N GLU A 271 -34.49 -23.02 23.16
CA GLU A 271 -33.38 -22.24 22.59
C GLU A 271 -32.11 -22.35 23.45
N LYS A 272 -32.25 -22.28 24.79
CA LYS A 272 -31.12 -22.45 25.71
C LYS A 272 -30.53 -23.85 25.64
N GLU A 273 -31.38 -24.90 25.54
CA GLU A 273 -30.94 -26.29 25.42
C GLU A 273 -30.16 -26.52 24.12
N LYS A 274 -30.62 -26.00 22.97
CA LYS A 274 -29.88 -26.06 21.71
C LYS A 274 -28.51 -25.38 21.80
N MET A 275 -28.44 -24.21 22.42
CA MET A 275 -27.17 -23.52 22.61
C MET A 275 -26.26 -24.31 23.54
N LYS A 276 -26.81 -24.92 24.59
CA LYS A 276 -26.07 -25.81 25.49
C LYS A 276 -25.48 -27.01 24.75
N GLU A 277 -26.26 -27.70 23.93
CA GLU A 277 -25.76 -28.78 23.08
C GLU A 277 -24.64 -28.36 22.17
N LYS A 278 -24.75 -27.18 21.57
CA LYS A 278 -23.72 -26.62 20.71
C LYS A 278 -22.41 -26.35 21.47
N VAL A 279 -22.49 -25.74 22.64
CA VAL A 279 -21.33 -25.50 23.50
C VAL A 279 -20.71 -26.82 23.98
N GLU A 280 -21.52 -27.82 24.34
CA GLU A 280 -21.02 -29.13 24.70
C GLU A 280 -20.29 -29.85 23.55
N ARG A 281 -20.77 -29.71 22.30
CA ARG A 281 -20.07 -30.21 21.12
C ARG A 281 -18.73 -29.53 20.94
N ILE A 282 -18.66 -28.22 21.13
CA ILE A 282 -17.41 -27.45 21.09
C ILE A 282 -16.45 -27.93 22.18
N LEU A 283 -16.93 -28.12 23.40
CA LEU A 283 -16.12 -28.59 24.53
C LEU A 283 -15.58 -30.02 24.36
N LYS A 284 -16.26 -30.88 23.58
CA LYS A 284 -15.78 -32.23 23.25
C LYS A 284 -14.45 -32.23 22.48
N HIS A 285 -14.07 -31.14 21.88
CA HIS A 285 -12.76 -31.00 21.20
C HIS A 285 -11.58 -30.93 22.19
N GLY A 286 -11.83 -30.85 23.50
CA GLY A 286 -10.78 -30.78 24.51
C GLY A 286 -9.96 -29.51 24.49
N ILE A 287 -10.61 -28.39 24.21
CA ILE A 287 -9.99 -27.06 24.03
C ILE A 287 -9.88 -26.31 25.36
N ASN A 288 -8.87 -25.41 25.41
CA ASN A 288 -8.68 -24.47 26.52
C ASN A 288 -9.06 -23.04 26.11
N CYS A 289 -9.03 -22.76 24.80
CA CYS A 289 -9.36 -21.46 24.24
C CYS A 289 -10.30 -21.62 23.04
N PHE A 290 -11.35 -20.83 23.02
CA PHE A 290 -12.31 -20.73 21.92
C PHE A 290 -12.30 -19.31 21.37
N ILE A 291 -12.03 -19.14 20.08
CA ILE A 291 -12.01 -17.86 19.40
C ILE A 291 -13.09 -17.87 18.34
N ASN A 292 -14.04 -16.96 18.45
CA ASN A 292 -15.13 -16.85 17.51
C ASN A 292 -15.10 -15.51 16.77
N ARG A 293 -15.34 -15.55 15.47
CA ARG A 293 -15.48 -14.35 14.67
C ARG A 293 -16.74 -13.55 15.02
N GLN A 294 -17.83 -14.26 15.32
CA GLN A 294 -19.11 -13.64 15.69
C GLN A 294 -19.19 -13.40 17.18
N LEU A 295 -20.17 -12.60 17.59
CA LEU A 295 -20.44 -12.35 19.01
C LEU A 295 -20.77 -13.63 19.76
N ILE A 296 -20.35 -13.68 21.02
CA ILE A 296 -20.72 -14.74 21.97
C ILE A 296 -21.61 -14.09 23.01
N TYR A 297 -22.88 -14.53 23.08
CA TYR A 297 -23.84 -13.99 24.06
C TYR A 297 -23.58 -14.52 25.48
N ASN A 298 -24.17 -13.85 26.46
CA ASN A 298 -23.90 -14.09 27.88
C ASN A 298 -24.12 -15.56 28.30
N TYR A 299 -25.12 -16.26 27.76
CA TYR A 299 -25.41 -17.64 28.15
C TYR A 299 -24.32 -18.63 27.71
N PRO A 300 -23.87 -18.66 26.42
CA PRO A 300 -22.72 -19.45 26.03
C PRO A 300 -21.44 -19.05 26.75
N GLU A 301 -21.22 -17.73 26.98
CA GLU A 301 -20.06 -17.21 27.69
C GLU A 301 -19.95 -17.76 29.11
N GLN A 302 -21.07 -17.81 29.86
CA GLN A 302 -21.13 -18.42 31.21
C GLN A 302 -20.79 -19.90 31.16
N MET A 303 -21.23 -20.63 30.15
CA MET A 303 -20.91 -22.04 29.99
C MET A 303 -19.43 -22.29 29.73
N PHE A 304 -18.78 -21.45 28.89
CA PHE A 304 -17.34 -21.50 28.69
C PHE A 304 -16.57 -21.16 29.98
N ALA A 305 -17.03 -20.15 30.71
CA ALA A 305 -16.44 -19.79 32.01
C ALA A 305 -16.54 -20.94 33.03
N ALA A 306 -17.70 -21.60 33.12
CA ALA A 306 -17.90 -22.76 34.00
C ALA A 306 -17.02 -23.96 33.61
N ALA A 307 -16.72 -24.14 32.34
CA ALA A 307 -15.81 -25.16 31.83
C ALA A 307 -14.32 -24.78 31.95
N GLY A 308 -13.99 -23.56 32.39
CA GLY A 308 -12.62 -23.06 32.47
C GLY A 308 -11.97 -22.79 31.12
N VAL A 309 -12.76 -22.57 30.09
CA VAL A 309 -12.32 -22.25 28.73
C VAL A 309 -12.34 -20.74 28.52
N MET A 310 -11.22 -20.18 27.97
CA MET A 310 -11.17 -18.80 27.55
C MET A 310 -11.94 -18.63 26.25
N ALA A 311 -12.96 -17.78 26.24
CA ALA A 311 -13.70 -17.44 25.03
C ALA A 311 -13.40 -16.01 24.60
N ILE A 312 -13.05 -15.83 23.33
CA ILE A 312 -12.75 -14.53 22.71
C ILE A 312 -13.78 -14.32 21.61
N GLU A 313 -14.52 -13.24 21.72
CA GLU A 313 -15.58 -12.90 20.77
C GLU A 313 -15.17 -11.84 19.76
N HIS A 314 -15.96 -11.76 18.70
CA HIS A 314 -15.93 -10.68 17.71
C HIS A 314 -14.54 -10.43 17.10
N ALA A 315 -13.76 -11.50 16.89
CA ALA A 315 -12.55 -11.41 16.09
C ALA A 315 -12.92 -11.07 14.64
N ASP A 316 -12.23 -10.11 14.04
CA ASP A 316 -12.42 -9.77 12.62
C ASP A 316 -11.96 -10.91 11.69
N PHE A 317 -12.35 -10.89 10.41
CA PHE A 317 -11.97 -11.94 9.47
C PHE A 317 -10.45 -12.08 9.36
N ALA A 318 -9.74 -10.97 9.18
CA ALA A 318 -8.30 -10.95 9.06
C ALA A 318 -7.61 -11.43 10.36
N GLY A 319 -8.14 -11.07 11.53
CA GLY A 319 -7.65 -11.55 12.83
C GLY A 319 -7.78 -13.05 13.00
N VAL A 320 -8.90 -13.63 12.58
CA VAL A 320 -9.14 -15.08 12.62
C VAL A 320 -8.20 -15.84 11.68
N GLU A 321 -7.98 -15.34 10.46
CA GLU A 321 -7.05 -15.92 9.50
C GLU A 321 -5.59 -15.84 9.98
N ARG A 322 -5.18 -14.69 10.53
CA ARG A 322 -3.85 -14.53 11.15
C ARG A 322 -3.64 -15.49 12.30
N LEU A 323 -4.62 -15.66 13.18
CA LEU A 323 -4.55 -16.61 14.28
C LEU A 323 -4.42 -18.05 13.78
N ALA A 324 -5.13 -18.44 12.73
CA ALA A 324 -4.98 -19.74 12.11
C ALA A 324 -3.55 -19.98 11.59
N LEU A 325 -2.97 -18.98 10.91
CA LEU A 325 -1.57 -19.02 10.42
C LEU A 325 -0.54 -19.08 11.56
N VAL A 326 -0.78 -18.36 12.66
CA VAL A 326 0.12 -18.32 13.82
C VAL A 326 0.08 -19.62 14.60
N THR A 327 -1.12 -20.10 14.91
CA THR A 327 -1.33 -21.26 15.80
C THR A 327 -1.30 -22.59 15.06
N GLY A 328 -1.38 -22.58 13.73
CA GLY A 328 -1.46 -23.79 12.91
C GLY A 328 -2.82 -24.48 12.94
N GLY A 329 -3.85 -23.81 13.45
CA GLY A 329 -5.24 -24.31 13.49
C GLY A 329 -6.00 -24.03 12.20
N GLU A 330 -7.17 -24.61 12.07
CA GLU A 330 -8.14 -24.37 10.99
C GLU A 330 -9.38 -23.67 11.53
N ILE A 331 -10.03 -22.88 10.66
CA ILE A 331 -11.27 -22.18 11.00
C ILE A 331 -12.43 -23.17 10.84
N ALA A 332 -13.07 -23.53 11.95
CA ALA A 332 -14.20 -24.44 11.97
C ALA A 332 -15.53 -23.70 11.86
N SER A 333 -16.46 -24.28 11.10
CA SER A 333 -17.87 -23.84 11.04
C SER A 333 -18.83 -24.88 11.61
N THR A 334 -18.40 -26.15 11.67
CA THR A 334 -19.17 -27.30 12.21
C THR A 334 -18.36 -28.00 13.29
N PHE A 335 -19.04 -28.61 14.26
CA PHE A 335 -18.42 -29.17 15.47
C PHE A 335 -18.81 -30.64 15.69
N ASP A 336 -19.31 -31.32 14.67
CA ASP A 336 -19.85 -32.69 14.79
C ASP A 336 -18.76 -33.77 14.77
N HIS A 337 -17.56 -33.42 14.21
CA HIS A 337 -16.46 -34.35 14.02
C HIS A 337 -15.16 -33.79 14.63
N PRO A 338 -14.94 -33.97 15.95
CA PRO A 338 -13.76 -33.48 16.65
C PRO A 338 -12.43 -34.00 16.07
N GLU A 339 -12.41 -35.18 15.51
CA GLU A 339 -11.25 -35.84 14.94
C GLU A 339 -10.78 -35.22 13.63
N LEU A 340 -11.64 -34.51 12.92
CA LEU A 340 -11.32 -33.87 11.63
C LEU A 340 -10.83 -32.42 11.76
N VAL A 341 -11.04 -31.80 12.91
CA VAL A 341 -10.69 -30.40 13.15
C VAL A 341 -9.25 -30.30 13.64
N LYS A 342 -8.44 -29.53 12.93
CA LYS A 342 -7.08 -29.23 13.36
C LYS A 342 -7.07 -28.07 14.33
N LEU A 343 -6.74 -28.37 15.59
CA LEU A 343 -6.65 -27.37 16.65
C LEU A 343 -5.33 -26.57 16.54
N GLY A 344 -5.41 -25.29 16.82
CA GLY A 344 -4.25 -24.46 17.01
C GLY A 344 -3.58 -24.71 18.36
N SER A 345 -2.28 -24.44 18.47
CA SER A 345 -1.52 -24.58 19.70
C SER A 345 -0.57 -23.40 19.95
N CYS A 346 -0.44 -23.00 21.21
CA CYS A 346 0.59 -22.10 21.67
C CYS A 346 0.98 -22.44 23.12
N LYS A 347 2.16 -21.99 23.55
CA LYS A 347 2.65 -22.28 24.89
C LYS A 347 1.93 -21.49 25.96
N LEU A 348 1.61 -20.24 25.71
CA LEU A 348 1.01 -19.34 26.68
C LEU A 348 0.07 -18.34 26.00
N ILE A 349 -1.12 -18.17 26.57
CA ILE A 349 -2.04 -17.07 26.26
C ILE A 349 -2.20 -16.26 27.56
N GLU A 350 -1.99 -14.96 27.49
CA GLU A 350 -2.20 -14.09 28.63
C GLU A 350 -2.71 -12.70 28.23
N GLU A 351 -3.39 -12.03 29.16
CA GLU A 351 -3.80 -10.64 29.00
C GLU A 351 -2.62 -9.75 29.36
N VAL A 352 -2.17 -8.90 28.42
CA VAL A 352 -1.10 -7.92 28.63
C VAL A 352 -1.64 -6.50 28.49
N MET A 353 -1.05 -5.56 29.23
CA MET A 353 -1.38 -4.15 29.11
C MET A 353 -0.34 -3.45 28.24
N ILE A 354 -0.80 -2.73 27.21
CA ILE A 354 0.02 -1.86 26.38
C ILE A 354 -0.61 -0.48 26.37
N GLY A 355 0.05 0.48 27.06
CA GLY A 355 -0.58 1.77 27.34
C GLY A 355 -1.78 1.62 28.29
N GLU A 356 -2.94 2.11 27.89
CA GLU A 356 -4.20 2.01 28.65
C GLU A 356 -5.05 0.81 28.25
N ASP A 357 -4.68 0.10 27.16
CA ASP A 357 -5.45 -0.99 26.60
C ASP A 357 -4.94 -2.36 27.03
N LYS A 358 -5.90 -3.28 27.16
CA LYS A 358 -5.64 -4.69 27.42
C LYS A 358 -5.71 -5.46 26.12
N LEU A 359 -4.66 -6.20 25.84
CA LEU A 359 -4.52 -7.03 24.65
C LEU A 359 -4.31 -8.48 25.06
N ILE A 360 -4.60 -9.41 24.15
CA ILE A 360 -4.37 -10.83 24.36
C ILE A 360 -3.09 -11.22 23.64
N HIS A 361 -2.12 -11.71 24.37
CA HIS A 361 -0.82 -12.14 23.87
C HIS A 361 -0.74 -13.65 23.73
N PHE A 362 -0.35 -14.11 22.54
CA PHE A 362 -0.11 -15.51 22.20
C PHE A 362 1.39 -15.72 22.06
N SER A 363 2.03 -16.37 23.02
CA SER A 363 3.46 -16.63 22.98
C SER A 363 3.80 -18.09 22.74
N GLY A 364 4.98 -18.37 22.16
CA GLY A 364 5.41 -19.73 21.84
C GLY A 364 4.50 -20.40 20.81
N VAL A 365 4.15 -19.69 19.76
CA VAL A 365 3.25 -20.13 18.69
C VAL A 365 3.85 -21.25 17.83
N ALA A 366 3.01 -22.13 17.30
CA ALA A 366 3.46 -23.33 16.60
C ALA A 366 4.08 -23.05 15.22
N MET A 367 3.45 -22.18 14.40
CA MET A 367 3.85 -21.93 13.00
C MET A 367 4.57 -20.60 12.80
N GLY A 368 4.12 -19.54 13.43
CA GLY A 368 4.75 -18.22 13.36
C GLY A 368 4.74 -17.56 11.97
N GLU A 369 3.80 -17.93 11.10
CA GLU A 369 3.68 -17.38 9.74
C GLU A 369 2.92 -16.07 9.66
N ALA A 370 2.51 -15.51 10.78
CA ALA A 370 2.00 -14.16 10.93
C ALA A 370 2.67 -13.51 12.15
N CYS A 371 2.64 -12.19 12.21
CA CYS A 371 3.27 -11.44 13.30
C CYS A 371 2.50 -10.15 13.61
N THR A 372 2.85 -9.55 14.73
CA THR A 372 2.30 -8.28 15.16
C THR A 372 3.40 -7.27 15.39
N ILE A 373 3.25 -6.09 14.81
CA ILE A 373 4.11 -4.94 15.07
C ILE A 373 3.31 -3.95 15.92
N VAL A 374 3.87 -3.56 17.06
CA VAL A 374 3.27 -2.55 17.92
C VAL A 374 3.97 -1.22 17.68
N LEU A 375 3.22 -0.23 17.19
CA LEU A 375 3.68 1.13 17.01
C LEU A 375 3.32 1.98 18.22
N ARG A 376 4.33 2.68 18.76
CA ARG A 376 4.23 3.61 19.87
C ARG A 376 4.56 5.02 19.40
N GLY A 377 3.94 6.02 19.99
CA GLY A 377 4.23 7.41 19.64
C GLY A 377 3.46 8.41 20.50
N ALA A 378 3.92 9.65 20.45
CA ALA A 378 3.36 10.74 21.27
C ALA A 378 2.01 11.25 20.77
N THR A 379 1.77 11.20 19.44
CA THR A 379 0.52 11.68 18.83
C THR A 379 0.00 10.68 17.80
N GLN A 380 -1.32 10.72 17.56
CA GLN A 380 -1.95 9.86 16.56
C GLN A 380 -1.40 10.09 15.16
N GLN A 381 -1.14 11.34 14.79
CA GLN A 381 -0.59 11.71 13.47
C GLN A 381 0.78 11.10 13.23
N ILE A 382 1.65 11.11 14.25
CA ILE A 382 2.99 10.49 14.16
C ILE A 382 2.88 8.98 13.98
N ILE A 383 1.99 8.33 14.71
CA ILE A 383 1.81 6.87 14.61
C ILE A 383 1.20 6.49 13.25
N ASP A 384 0.26 7.27 12.75
CA ASP A 384 -0.38 7.02 11.45
C ASP A 384 0.61 7.20 10.30
N GLU A 385 1.50 8.20 10.38
CA GLU A 385 2.56 8.36 9.37
C GLU A 385 3.65 7.29 9.51
N ALA A 386 3.97 6.86 10.73
CA ALA A 386 4.88 5.74 10.97
C ALA A 386 4.32 4.43 10.39
N GLU A 387 3.03 4.18 10.53
CA GLU A 387 2.34 3.03 9.92
C GLU A 387 2.47 3.06 8.39
N ARG A 388 2.16 4.20 7.75
CA ARG A 388 2.31 4.35 6.29
C ARG A 388 3.73 4.12 5.83
N SER A 389 4.70 4.75 6.50
CA SER A 389 6.12 4.59 6.19
C SER A 389 6.59 3.14 6.31
N LEU A 390 6.12 2.44 7.35
CA LEU A 390 6.41 1.04 7.57
C LEU A 390 5.74 0.15 6.53
N HIS A 391 4.50 0.47 6.16
CA HIS A 391 3.76 -0.25 5.11
C HIS A 391 4.51 -0.21 3.77
N ASP A 392 5.01 0.96 3.36
CA ASP A 392 5.79 1.10 2.14
C ASP A 392 7.06 0.23 2.18
N ALA A 393 7.78 0.24 3.31
CA ALA A 393 8.94 -0.62 3.50
C ALA A 393 8.58 -2.11 3.42
N LEU A 394 7.49 -2.53 4.05
CA LEU A 394 7.01 -3.93 4.01
C LEU A 394 6.61 -4.35 2.59
N CYS A 395 5.93 -3.48 1.83
CA CYS A 395 5.54 -3.75 0.44
C CYS A 395 6.78 -3.96 -0.45
N VAL A 396 7.76 -3.05 -0.38
CA VAL A 396 9.00 -3.16 -1.16
C VAL A 396 9.78 -4.42 -0.79
N LEU A 397 9.90 -4.74 0.50
CA LEU A 397 10.58 -5.95 0.95
C LEU A 397 9.86 -7.22 0.48
N ALA A 398 8.54 -7.27 0.54
CA ALA A 398 7.76 -8.40 0.04
C ALA A 398 7.95 -8.61 -1.46
N GLN A 399 8.02 -7.53 -2.23
CA GLN A 399 8.35 -7.61 -3.66
C GLN A 399 9.78 -8.06 -3.90
N THR A 400 10.74 -7.60 -3.09
CA THR A 400 12.15 -8.00 -3.20
C THR A 400 12.36 -9.48 -2.86
N VAL A 401 11.58 -10.03 -1.95
CA VAL A 401 11.62 -11.48 -1.66
C VAL A 401 11.12 -12.32 -2.85
N LYS A 402 10.18 -11.80 -3.63
CA LYS A 402 9.70 -12.46 -4.86
C LYS A 402 10.67 -12.30 -6.03
N ASP A 403 11.27 -11.13 -6.19
CA ASP A 403 12.27 -10.81 -7.21
C ASP A 403 13.52 -10.22 -6.54
N THR A 404 14.52 -11.06 -6.35
CA THR A 404 15.74 -10.77 -5.58
C THR A 404 16.70 -9.78 -6.25
N ARG A 405 16.34 -9.27 -7.43
CA ARG A 405 17.15 -8.29 -8.14
C ARG A 405 17.06 -6.91 -7.49
N THR A 406 18.19 -6.27 -7.37
CA THR A 406 18.35 -4.94 -6.79
C THR A 406 19.08 -4.00 -7.73
N VAL A 407 18.86 -2.71 -7.56
CA VAL A 407 19.51 -1.64 -8.31
C VAL A 407 20.00 -0.56 -7.35
N TYR A 408 20.94 0.28 -7.79
CA TYR A 408 21.45 1.36 -6.97
C TYR A 408 20.53 2.58 -7.03
N GLY A 409 20.31 3.18 -5.87
CA GLY A 409 19.50 4.38 -5.68
C GLY A 409 20.28 5.69 -5.84
N GLY A 410 19.78 6.77 -5.25
CA GLY A 410 20.43 8.08 -5.30
C GLY A 410 20.49 8.70 -6.70
N GLY A 411 19.53 8.39 -7.58
CA GLY A 411 19.55 8.87 -8.98
C GLY A 411 20.50 8.10 -9.91
N CYS A 412 21.19 7.07 -9.41
CA CYS A 412 22.09 6.24 -10.21
C CYS A 412 21.35 5.51 -11.33
N SER A 413 20.26 4.83 -11.01
CA SER A 413 19.45 4.07 -11.98
C SER A 413 18.87 4.97 -13.07
N GLU A 414 18.37 6.14 -12.70
CA GLU A 414 17.80 7.14 -13.62
C GLU A 414 18.87 7.68 -14.59
N MET A 415 20.05 8.00 -14.07
CA MET A 415 21.15 8.49 -14.90
C MET A 415 21.68 7.40 -15.84
N LEU A 416 21.75 6.15 -15.36
CA LEU A 416 22.17 5.01 -16.17
C LEU A 416 21.21 4.76 -17.33
N MET A 417 19.89 4.79 -17.05
CA MET A 417 18.86 4.69 -18.08
C MET A 417 18.94 5.87 -19.07
N ALA A 418 19.12 7.10 -18.56
CA ALA A 418 19.27 8.29 -19.40
C ALA A 418 20.46 8.17 -20.33
N ASN A 419 21.62 7.72 -19.85
CA ASN A 419 22.80 7.54 -20.69
C ASN A 419 22.58 6.48 -21.80
N ALA A 420 21.93 5.37 -21.49
CA ALA A 420 21.59 4.37 -22.50
C ALA A 420 20.65 4.96 -23.59
N VAL A 421 19.70 5.79 -23.19
CA VAL A 421 18.80 6.48 -24.12
C VAL A 421 19.56 7.54 -24.93
N TRP A 422 20.53 8.27 -24.34
CA TRP A 422 21.40 9.20 -25.07
C TRP A 422 22.22 8.50 -26.16
N GLU A 423 22.72 7.29 -25.91
CA GLU A 423 23.41 6.49 -26.92
C GLU A 423 22.46 6.06 -28.06
N LEU A 424 21.19 5.83 -27.76
CA LEU A 424 20.16 5.57 -28.78
C LEU A 424 19.92 6.82 -29.65
N VAL A 425 19.87 8.01 -29.06
CA VAL A 425 19.71 9.28 -29.82
C VAL A 425 20.76 9.42 -30.91
N LYS A 426 22.05 9.12 -30.62
CA LYS A 426 23.15 9.21 -31.58
C LYS A 426 22.96 8.28 -32.79
N ARG A 427 22.18 7.22 -32.67
CA ARG A 427 21.99 6.22 -33.72
C ARG A 427 20.68 6.41 -34.49
N THR A 428 19.73 7.16 -33.96
CA THR A 428 18.39 7.32 -34.53
C THR A 428 18.34 8.59 -35.39
N PRO A 429 18.04 8.47 -36.69
CA PRO A 429 17.89 9.66 -37.57
C PRO A 429 16.50 10.26 -37.46
N GLY A 430 16.39 11.56 -37.80
CA GLY A 430 15.12 12.22 -38.02
C GLY A 430 14.46 12.80 -36.76
N LYS A 431 13.16 13.06 -36.82
CA LYS A 431 12.40 13.69 -35.73
C LYS A 431 12.21 12.82 -34.51
N GLU A 432 12.27 11.51 -34.64
CA GLU A 432 12.20 10.59 -33.52
C GLU A 432 13.37 10.76 -32.55
N SER A 433 14.55 11.13 -33.05
CA SER A 433 15.71 11.41 -32.20
C SER A 433 15.44 12.50 -31.15
N LEU A 434 14.66 13.52 -31.51
CA LEU A 434 14.27 14.61 -30.61
C LEU A 434 13.33 14.11 -29.52
N ALA A 435 12.44 13.19 -29.84
CA ALA A 435 11.56 12.55 -28.86
C ALA A 435 12.35 11.66 -27.88
N ILE A 436 13.31 10.88 -28.38
CA ILE A 436 14.18 10.05 -27.54
C ILE A 436 15.06 10.93 -26.65
N GLU A 437 15.57 12.04 -27.17
CA GLU A 437 16.34 13.05 -26.41
C GLU A 437 15.50 13.62 -25.25
N SER A 438 14.23 13.97 -25.51
CA SER A 438 13.33 14.48 -24.48
C SER A 438 13.08 13.47 -23.35
N PHE A 439 12.99 12.18 -23.70
CA PHE A 439 12.86 11.12 -22.71
C PHE A 439 14.10 11.00 -21.80
N ALA A 440 15.29 11.08 -22.37
CA ALA A 440 16.54 11.08 -21.61
C ALA A 440 16.66 12.31 -20.69
N LYS A 441 16.19 13.47 -21.14
CA LYS A 441 16.13 14.69 -20.31
C LYS A 441 15.18 14.52 -19.14
N ALA A 442 13.98 14.01 -19.37
CA ALA A 442 13.00 13.75 -18.31
C ALA A 442 13.55 12.78 -17.24
N LEU A 443 14.24 11.71 -17.65
CA LEU A 443 14.92 10.82 -16.71
C LEU A 443 16.01 11.54 -15.89
N SER A 444 16.78 12.39 -16.51
CA SER A 444 17.85 13.16 -15.84
C SER A 444 17.30 14.24 -14.90
N THR A 445 16.04 14.62 -15.04
CA THR A 445 15.39 15.60 -14.15
C THR A 445 15.12 15.04 -12.77
N LEU A 446 14.91 13.73 -12.61
CA LEU A 446 14.70 13.13 -11.29
C LEU A 446 15.88 13.33 -10.33
N PRO A 447 17.14 12.99 -10.68
CA PRO A 447 18.30 13.36 -9.86
C PRO A 447 18.44 14.87 -9.61
N ASN A 448 18.09 15.69 -10.61
CA ASN A 448 18.12 17.14 -10.47
C ASN A 448 17.16 17.63 -9.37
N ILE A 449 15.93 17.12 -9.35
CA ILE A 449 14.93 17.43 -8.33
C ILE A 449 15.39 16.99 -6.93
N ILE A 450 15.99 15.81 -6.82
CA ILE A 450 16.53 15.32 -5.56
C ILE A 450 17.60 16.26 -5.00
N ALA A 451 18.49 16.76 -5.85
CA ALA A 451 19.51 17.72 -5.47
C ALA A 451 18.93 19.10 -5.12
N GLU A 452 17.95 19.60 -5.89
CA GLU A 452 17.22 20.84 -5.61
C GLU A 452 16.50 20.81 -4.27
N ASN A 453 15.78 19.72 -3.95
CA ASN A 453 15.09 19.56 -2.68
C ASN A 453 16.05 19.51 -1.48
N ALA A 454 17.29 19.08 -1.72
CA ALA A 454 18.35 19.13 -0.70
C ALA A 454 18.98 20.51 -0.53
N GLY A 455 18.67 21.48 -1.42
CA GLY A 455 19.24 22.83 -1.41
C GLY A 455 20.65 22.92 -1.98
N TYR A 456 21.07 21.95 -2.79
CA TYR A 456 22.38 21.91 -3.41
C TYR A 456 22.37 22.44 -4.84
N ASP A 457 23.55 22.74 -5.38
CA ASP A 457 23.68 23.09 -6.81
C ASP A 457 23.41 21.82 -7.66
N SER A 458 22.16 21.71 -8.10
CA SER A 458 21.71 20.57 -8.87
C SER A 458 22.37 20.47 -10.25
N ALA A 459 22.65 21.60 -10.88
CA ALA A 459 23.25 21.63 -12.21
C ALA A 459 24.70 21.09 -12.21
N ASP A 460 25.48 21.46 -11.20
CA ASP A 460 26.84 20.95 -11.02
C ASP A 460 26.85 19.46 -10.67
N LEU A 461 26.08 19.06 -9.67
CA LEU A 461 26.01 17.66 -9.21
C LEU A 461 25.54 16.70 -10.31
N VAL A 462 24.48 17.03 -11.04
CA VAL A 462 23.96 16.19 -12.12
C VAL A 462 24.91 16.13 -13.30
N SER A 463 25.62 17.23 -13.59
CA SER A 463 26.68 17.27 -14.62
C SER A 463 27.84 16.33 -14.26
N GLN A 464 28.30 16.37 -13.00
CA GLN A 464 29.34 15.48 -12.49
C GLN A 464 28.88 14.01 -12.52
N LEU A 465 27.62 13.74 -12.12
CA LEU A 465 27.06 12.40 -12.16
C LEU A 465 27.00 11.84 -13.59
N ARG A 466 26.56 12.65 -14.54
CA ARG A 466 26.56 12.27 -15.97
C ARG A 466 27.95 11.99 -16.51
N ALA A 467 28.95 12.81 -16.13
CA ALA A 467 30.33 12.57 -16.49
C ALA A 467 30.86 11.26 -15.91
N ALA A 468 30.61 10.99 -14.64
CA ALA A 468 31.02 9.75 -14.00
C ALA A 468 30.43 8.50 -14.67
N HIS A 469 29.14 8.53 -15.03
CA HIS A 469 28.50 7.44 -15.78
C HIS A 469 29.07 7.28 -17.20
N SER A 470 29.46 8.40 -17.87
CA SER A 470 30.12 8.34 -19.18
C SER A 470 31.52 7.73 -19.10
N GLU A 471 32.19 7.84 -17.95
CA GLU A 471 33.47 7.19 -17.66
C GLU A 471 33.33 5.68 -17.29
N GLY A 472 32.11 5.18 -17.25
CA GLY A 472 31.82 3.78 -16.88
C GLY A 472 31.66 3.50 -15.40
N LYS A 473 31.56 4.54 -14.56
CA LYS A 473 31.27 4.42 -13.11
C LYS A 473 29.77 4.24 -12.89
N ASN A 474 29.25 3.07 -13.24
CA ASN A 474 27.80 2.79 -13.28
C ASN A 474 27.13 2.63 -11.91
N THR A 475 27.89 2.69 -10.81
CA THR A 475 27.39 2.57 -9.43
C THR A 475 27.29 3.91 -8.70
N TYR A 476 27.71 5.00 -9.36
CA TYR A 476 27.72 6.33 -8.76
C TYR A 476 26.33 6.97 -8.76
N GLY A 477 26.00 7.61 -7.67
CA GLY A 477 24.77 8.38 -7.45
C GLY A 477 25.03 9.61 -6.60
N LEU A 478 23.98 10.29 -6.20
CA LEU A 478 24.05 11.50 -5.38
C LEU A 478 24.12 11.15 -3.89
N ASP A 479 25.16 11.61 -3.21
CA ASP A 479 25.26 11.58 -1.76
C ASP A 479 24.69 12.89 -1.17
N MET A 480 23.53 12.78 -0.52
CA MET A 480 22.83 13.92 0.07
C MET A 480 23.41 14.35 1.43
N LYS A 481 24.39 13.63 1.98
CA LYS A 481 25.08 14.02 3.22
C LYS A 481 26.25 14.94 2.92
N GLU A 482 27.06 14.55 1.95
CA GLU A 482 28.30 15.25 1.58
C GLU A 482 28.14 16.25 0.43
N ALA A 483 26.93 16.37 -0.16
CA ALA A 483 26.66 17.19 -1.35
C ALA A 483 27.61 16.87 -2.53
N ALA A 484 27.85 15.60 -2.76
CA ALA A 484 28.80 15.11 -3.75
C ALA A 484 28.25 13.88 -4.49
N ILE A 485 28.95 13.45 -5.53
CA ILE A 485 28.72 12.13 -6.13
C ILE A 485 29.55 11.08 -5.39
N ALA A 486 28.95 9.93 -5.13
CA ALA A 486 29.61 8.82 -4.46
C ALA A 486 29.18 7.47 -5.02
N ASP A 487 29.95 6.43 -4.69
CA ASP A 487 29.59 5.05 -5.02
C ASP A 487 28.46 4.54 -4.12
N MET A 488 27.28 4.37 -4.68
CA MET A 488 26.08 3.90 -3.95
C MET A 488 26.23 2.46 -3.43
N ALA A 489 27.09 1.64 -4.06
CA ALA A 489 27.38 0.30 -3.58
C ALA A 489 28.12 0.35 -2.22
N SER A 490 29.05 1.28 -2.06
CA SER A 490 29.81 1.46 -0.80
C SER A 490 28.95 2.09 0.30
N LEU A 491 28.01 2.98 -0.06
CA LEU A 491 27.08 3.63 0.87
C LEU A 491 25.89 2.73 1.27
N GLY A 492 25.66 1.63 0.54
CA GLY A 492 24.52 0.74 0.80
C GLY A 492 23.17 1.33 0.35
N VAL A 493 23.16 2.31 -0.56
CA VAL A 493 21.93 2.90 -1.11
C VAL A 493 21.42 2.01 -2.24
N VAL A 494 20.52 1.10 -1.91
CA VAL A 494 20.01 0.06 -2.79
C VAL A 494 18.48 0.15 -2.82
N GLU A 495 17.91 -0.07 -3.99
CA GLU A 495 16.46 -0.08 -4.20
C GLU A 495 16.02 -1.36 -4.92
N SER A 496 14.75 -1.73 -4.80
CA SER A 496 14.21 -2.88 -5.50
C SER A 496 14.15 -2.61 -7.02
N PHE A 497 14.59 -3.60 -7.80
CA PHE A 497 14.49 -3.54 -9.26
C PHE A 497 13.04 -3.37 -9.74
N GLN A 498 12.08 -4.03 -9.10
CA GLN A 498 10.68 -3.96 -9.50
C GLN A 498 10.10 -2.55 -9.30
N VAL A 499 10.47 -1.84 -8.23
CA VAL A 499 10.05 -0.44 -8.01
C VAL A 499 10.46 0.43 -9.19
N LYS A 500 11.75 0.43 -9.54
CA LYS A 500 12.28 1.27 -10.64
C LYS A 500 11.72 0.88 -11.99
N ARG A 501 11.57 -0.41 -12.24
CA ARG A 501 10.97 -0.92 -13.47
C ARG A 501 9.53 -0.45 -13.62
N GLN A 502 8.74 -0.56 -12.56
CA GLN A 502 7.34 -0.15 -12.57
C GLN A 502 7.19 1.35 -12.72
N VAL A 503 8.00 2.15 -12.02
CA VAL A 503 8.04 3.62 -12.18
C VAL A 503 8.28 4.00 -13.64
N LEU A 504 9.29 3.42 -14.29
CA LEU A 504 9.60 3.70 -15.69
C LEU A 504 8.43 3.38 -16.63
N LEU A 505 7.87 2.18 -16.49
CA LEU A 505 6.82 1.69 -17.39
C LEU A 505 5.51 2.45 -17.20
N SER A 506 5.05 2.61 -15.97
CA SER A 506 3.79 3.30 -15.65
C SER A 506 3.83 4.78 -16.02
N ALA A 507 4.95 5.46 -15.76
CA ALA A 507 5.11 6.88 -16.13
C ALA A 507 5.09 7.06 -17.66
N ALA A 508 5.81 6.21 -18.40
CA ALA A 508 5.84 6.27 -19.85
C ALA A 508 4.46 5.98 -20.47
N GLU A 509 3.76 4.99 -19.95
CA GLU A 509 2.43 4.60 -20.42
C GLU A 509 1.38 5.69 -20.13
N ALA A 510 1.35 6.25 -18.93
CA ALA A 510 0.44 7.33 -18.57
C ALA A 510 0.70 8.60 -19.41
N ALA A 511 1.96 8.97 -19.59
CA ALA A 511 2.34 10.11 -20.42
C ALA A 511 1.95 9.88 -21.89
N GLU A 512 2.12 8.67 -22.43
CA GLU A 512 1.67 8.31 -23.77
C GLU A 512 0.14 8.45 -23.93
N VAL A 513 -0.64 7.95 -22.97
CA VAL A 513 -2.10 8.04 -22.99
C VAL A 513 -2.55 9.50 -23.02
N ILE A 514 -1.98 10.36 -22.18
CA ILE A 514 -2.33 11.79 -22.12
C ILE A 514 -1.91 12.49 -23.41
N LEU A 515 -0.75 12.19 -23.97
CA LEU A 515 -0.23 12.79 -25.19
C LEU A 515 -1.07 12.48 -26.43
N ARG A 516 -1.81 11.35 -26.42
CA ARG A 516 -2.69 10.94 -27.53
C ARG A 516 -4.01 11.70 -27.57
N VAL A 517 -4.38 12.37 -26.50
CA VAL A 517 -5.65 13.09 -26.41
C VAL A 517 -5.60 14.35 -27.29
N ASP A 518 -6.62 14.52 -28.12
CA ASP A 518 -6.85 15.71 -28.93
C ASP A 518 -8.09 16.49 -28.52
N ASP A 519 -9.12 15.83 -28.03
CA ASP A 519 -10.36 16.44 -27.59
C ASP A 519 -10.82 15.92 -26.23
N ILE A 520 -11.44 16.77 -25.41
CA ILE A 520 -12.04 16.42 -24.13
C ILE A 520 -13.56 16.61 -24.24
N ILE A 521 -14.31 15.52 -24.13
CA ILE A 521 -15.77 15.53 -24.22
C ILE A 521 -16.35 15.28 -22.84
N LYS A 522 -17.03 16.28 -22.27
CA LYS A 522 -17.77 16.17 -21.01
C LYS A 522 -19.19 15.67 -21.28
N ALA A 523 -19.50 14.47 -20.78
CA ALA A 523 -20.84 13.91 -20.93
C ALA A 523 -21.86 14.66 -20.04
N ALA A 524 -23.08 14.84 -20.55
CA ALA A 524 -24.17 15.39 -19.75
C ALA A 524 -24.50 14.48 -18.54
N PRO A 525 -24.79 15.04 -17.37
CA PRO A 525 -25.14 14.27 -16.19
C PRO A 525 -26.38 13.38 -16.47
N ARG A 526 -26.29 12.11 -16.07
CA ARG A 526 -27.44 11.20 -16.19
C ARG A 526 -28.53 11.67 -15.24
N LYS A 527 -29.74 11.96 -15.76
CA LYS A 527 -30.91 12.14 -14.91
C LYS A 527 -31.21 10.81 -14.21
N ARG A 528 -31.18 10.79 -12.87
CA ARG A 528 -31.69 9.65 -12.11
C ARG A 528 -33.17 9.49 -12.47
N VAL A 529 -33.52 8.37 -13.10
CA VAL A 529 -34.91 7.95 -13.23
C VAL A 529 -35.31 7.49 -11.83
N PRO A 530 -36.32 8.08 -11.18
CA PRO A 530 -36.77 7.57 -9.90
C PRO A 530 -37.22 6.11 -10.08
N ASP A 531 -36.75 5.24 -9.17
CA ASP A 531 -37.16 3.84 -9.16
C ASP A 531 -38.70 3.78 -9.12
N ARG A 532 -39.29 3.17 -10.13
CA ARG A 532 -40.75 3.06 -10.25
C ARG A 532 -41.38 2.08 -9.24
N TYR A 533 -40.55 1.43 -8.42
CA TYR A 533 -41.01 0.54 -7.37
C TYR A 533 -40.30 0.92 -6.05
N PRO A 534 -40.99 1.54 -5.09
CA PRO A 534 -40.51 1.57 -3.73
C PRO A 534 -40.58 0.14 -3.18
N CYS A 535 -39.41 -0.40 -2.80
CA CYS A 535 -39.33 -1.66 -2.04
C CYS A 535 -39.89 -1.47 -0.63
#